data_812f5adbfa3fa219a0207a34249f8a27
#
_entry.id   812f5adbfa3fa219a0207a34249f8a27
#
_cell.length_a   1.000
_cell.length_b   1.000
_cell.length_c   1.000
_cell.angle_alpha   90.00
_cell.angle_beta   90.00
_cell.angle_gamma   90.00
#
_symmetry.space_group_name_H-M   'P 1'
#
loop_
_entity.id
_entity.type
_entity.pdbx_description
1 polymer ?
#
loop_
_entity_poly.entity_id
_entity_poly.type
_entity_poly.pdbx_seq_one_letter_code
_entity_poly.pdbx_strand_id
1 'polypeptide(L)'
;MAKYKGMTYTIRKDGRLMKKKQYKGQTYYLYSNSEQDLYNQYVDLSYNLNKEQFTNGKILFKDYAQKWLKFNSSGKSDATIKEYNYIINKYLINYFGNFTIDKIKREHIQLLQTNLLEGNHIELAHKCIRYMRTICNEAIADDYIIKNPCLNIKEPKLVHKEKEILTKEQDELLLASQHKYAPFFRILRYTGMRREEITALTVDDVKIKNKTISINKAVSFATNQPKLKETKNKKPRTIPILDIIYNDIINTLNECKEKKSKYLFTKQTDNKMLSQEAIRCMTDSICNDLGFKFTPHQLRHSYCTMLYYSGIKIKEAQNLMGHASAKMVYDLYAHLDAQKEDVSSKINNYLKQ
;
A
#
# COMPACT_ATOMS: atom_id res chain seq x y z
N MET A 1 34.11 -52.87 0.22
CA MET A 1 33.08 -51.84 0.37
C MET A 1 32.04 -52.03 -0.71
N ALA A 2 30.79 -52.17 -0.35
CA ALA A 2 29.70 -52.26 -1.33
C ALA A 2 29.36 -50.86 -1.91
N LYS A 3 28.72 -50.82 -3.05
CA LYS A 3 28.42 -49.57 -3.75
C LYS A 3 26.96 -49.55 -4.25
N TYR A 4 26.24 -48.48 -4.00
CA TYR A 4 24.89 -48.26 -4.47
C TYR A 4 24.72 -46.83 -5.02
N LYS A 5 24.26 -46.67 -6.24
CA LYS A 5 24.07 -45.36 -6.92
C LYS A 5 25.30 -44.41 -6.78
N GLY A 6 26.51 -44.95 -6.86
CA GLY A 6 27.75 -44.18 -6.70
C GLY A 6 28.20 -43.98 -5.24
N MET A 7 27.37 -44.20 -4.24
CA MET A 7 27.70 -44.13 -2.81
C MET A 7 28.36 -45.42 -2.35
N THR A 8 29.55 -45.32 -1.73
CA THR A 8 30.21 -46.46 -1.08
C THR A 8 29.77 -46.57 0.40
N TYR A 9 29.56 -47.79 0.88
CA TYR A 9 29.14 -48.05 2.26
C TYR A 9 29.80 -49.34 2.77
N THR A 10 29.71 -49.61 4.08
CA THR A 10 30.21 -50.82 4.73
C THR A 10 29.03 -51.60 5.34
N ILE A 11 29.15 -52.92 5.32
CA ILE A 11 28.20 -53.81 6.00
C ILE A 11 28.81 -54.14 7.38
N ARG A 12 28.08 -53.91 8.45
CA ARG A 12 28.49 -54.21 9.82
C ARG A 12 28.31 -55.68 10.13
N LYS A 13 28.94 -56.12 11.25
CA LYS A 13 28.80 -57.52 11.72
C LYS A 13 27.33 -57.86 12.11
N ASP A 14 26.53 -56.86 12.44
CA ASP A 14 25.12 -56.99 12.77
C ASP A 14 24.20 -56.95 11.53
N GLY A 15 24.77 -56.97 10.32
CA GLY A 15 24.04 -56.94 9.04
C GLY A 15 23.57 -55.55 8.57
N ARG A 16 23.64 -54.53 9.40
CA ARG A 16 23.24 -53.17 9.01
C ARG A 16 24.27 -52.55 8.09
N LEU A 17 23.77 -51.75 7.13
CA LEU A 17 24.54 -50.93 6.22
C LEU A 17 24.94 -49.64 6.93
N MET A 18 26.20 -49.21 6.75
CA MET A 18 26.72 -47.98 7.37
C MET A 18 27.42 -47.10 6.35
N LYS A 19 27.09 -45.81 6.35
CA LYS A 19 27.83 -44.76 5.64
C LYS A 19 28.39 -43.75 6.63
N LYS A 20 29.68 -43.45 6.50
CA LYS A 20 30.38 -42.38 7.23
C LYS A 20 30.50 -41.17 6.30
N LYS A 21 30.21 -39.99 6.82
CA LYS A 21 30.46 -38.68 6.16
C LYS A 21 31.17 -37.76 7.12
N GLN A 22 32.29 -37.18 6.70
CA GLN A 22 32.98 -36.13 7.42
C GLN A 22 32.61 -34.76 6.86
N TYR A 23 32.39 -33.79 7.76
CA TYR A 23 32.06 -32.41 7.41
C TYR A 23 32.53 -31.47 8.52
N LYS A 24 33.33 -30.44 8.17
CA LYS A 24 33.87 -29.45 9.13
C LYS A 24 34.41 -30.04 10.45
N GLY A 25 35.17 -31.12 10.36
CA GLY A 25 35.78 -31.80 11.52
C GLY A 25 34.82 -32.73 12.30
N GLN A 26 33.53 -32.70 12.03
CA GLN A 26 32.55 -33.63 12.60
C GLN A 26 32.35 -34.84 11.70
N THR A 27 32.08 -35.99 12.33
CA THR A 27 31.81 -37.25 11.64
C THR A 27 30.35 -37.65 11.88
N TYR A 28 29.64 -37.87 10.80
CA TYR A 28 28.24 -38.31 10.78
C TYR A 28 28.20 -39.77 10.38
N TYR A 29 27.42 -40.56 11.09
CA TYR A 29 27.23 -41.98 10.80
C TYR A 29 25.76 -42.23 10.48
N LEU A 30 25.50 -42.81 9.32
CA LEU A 30 24.17 -43.19 8.85
C LEU A 30 24.08 -44.71 8.88
N TYR A 31 22.93 -45.22 9.28
CA TYR A 31 22.67 -46.65 9.38
C TYR A 31 21.31 -46.97 8.76
N SER A 32 21.24 -48.08 8.03
CA SER A 32 19.97 -48.59 7.47
C SER A 32 20.09 -50.09 7.22
N ASN A 33 18.94 -50.74 7.12
CA ASN A 33 18.80 -52.12 6.66
C ASN A 33 18.60 -52.20 5.14
N SER A 34 18.44 -51.05 4.45
CA SER A 34 18.19 -50.95 3.03
C SER A 34 19.15 -49.98 2.35
N GLU A 35 19.69 -50.38 1.21
CA GLU A 35 20.58 -49.52 0.39
C GLU A 35 19.89 -48.22 -0.08
N GLN A 36 18.62 -48.34 -0.48
CA GLN A 36 17.83 -47.20 -0.93
C GLN A 36 17.61 -46.19 0.21
N ASP A 37 17.27 -46.67 1.41
CA ASP A 37 17.06 -45.82 2.56
C ASP A 37 18.39 -45.18 3.03
N LEU A 38 19.46 -45.93 3.08
CA LEU A 38 20.79 -45.39 3.39
C LEU A 38 21.24 -44.32 2.41
N TYR A 39 20.94 -44.53 1.11
CA TYR A 39 21.21 -43.55 0.06
C TYR A 39 20.36 -42.26 0.24
N ASN A 40 19.08 -42.39 0.53
CA ASN A 40 18.20 -41.24 0.81
C ASN A 40 18.70 -40.46 2.02
N GLN A 41 19.00 -41.13 3.14
CA GLN A 41 19.59 -40.48 4.32
C GLN A 41 20.91 -39.75 4.01
N TYR A 42 21.76 -40.35 3.16
CA TYR A 42 23.03 -39.73 2.75
C TYR A 42 22.81 -38.50 1.85
N VAL A 43 21.85 -38.54 0.95
CA VAL A 43 21.49 -37.41 0.10
C VAL A 43 20.92 -36.29 0.96
N ASP A 44 19.98 -36.59 1.87
CA ASP A 44 19.36 -35.61 2.77
C ASP A 44 20.39 -34.96 3.71
N LEU A 45 21.28 -35.78 4.31
CA LEU A 45 22.35 -35.25 5.12
C LEU A 45 23.31 -34.38 4.30
N SER A 46 23.66 -34.80 3.08
CA SER A 46 24.53 -34.03 2.17
C SER A 46 23.88 -32.72 1.76
N TYR A 47 22.60 -32.72 1.47
CA TYR A 47 21.84 -31.54 1.16
C TYR A 47 21.77 -30.56 2.35
N ASN A 48 21.49 -31.07 3.55
CA ASN A 48 21.41 -30.25 4.76
C ASN A 48 22.78 -29.67 5.16
N LEU A 49 23.86 -30.45 5.07
CA LEU A 49 25.21 -29.97 5.35
C LEU A 49 25.71 -28.97 4.31
N ASN A 50 25.38 -29.15 3.05
CA ASN A 50 25.66 -28.16 2.00
C ASN A 50 24.83 -26.88 2.19
N LYS A 51 23.59 -26.99 2.67
CA LYS A 51 22.79 -25.81 3.04
C LYS A 51 23.42 -24.98 4.15
N GLU A 52 24.06 -25.62 5.16
CA GLU A 52 24.81 -24.90 6.20
C GLU A 52 26.04 -24.16 5.66
N GLN A 53 26.58 -24.55 4.49
CA GLN A 53 27.66 -23.82 3.81
C GLN A 53 27.21 -22.50 3.16
N PHE A 54 25.93 -22.34 2.88
CA PHE A 54 25.38 -21.18 2.16
C PHE A 54 24.81 -20.09 3.09
N THR A 55 24.96 -20.20 4.41
CA THR A 55 24.52 -19.12 5.30
C THR A 55 25.65 -18.12 5.52
N ASN A 56 25.39 -16.85 5.25
CA ASN A 56 26.31 -15.71 5.41
C ASN A 56 26.61 -15.36 6.89
N GLY A 57 26.68 -16.38 7.77
CA GLY A 57 26.95 -16.19 9.19
C GLY A 57 25.74 -15.71 10.00
N LYS A 58 25.95 -15.49 11.29
CA LYS A 58 24.89 -15.06 12.22
C LYS A 58 24.80 -13.55 12.24
N ILE A 59 23.66 -12.99 11.82
CA ILE A 59 23.36 -11.56 11.90
C ILE A 59 22.13 -11.34 12.80
N LEU A 60 22.16 -10.30 13.63
CA LEU A 60 20.98 -9.91 14.40
C LEU A 60 19.89 -9.34 13.49
N PHE A 61 18.65 -9.64 13.79
CA PHE A 61 17.52 -9.13 13.01
C PHE A 61 17.52 -7.60 12.90
N LYS A 62 17.86 -6.87 13.99
CA LYS A 62 17.97 -5.41 13.97
C LYS A 62 18.95 -4.91 12.91
N ASP A 63 20.13 -5.56 12.81
CA ASP A 63 21.18 -5.12 11.89
C ASP A 63 20.80 -5.45 10.45
N TYR A 64 20.21 -6.62 10.21
CA TYR A 64 19.69 -7.00 8.91
C TYR A 64 18.51 -6.09 8.47
N ALA A 65 17.57 -5.81 9.36
CA ALA A 65 16.43 -4.94 9.07
C ALA A 65 16.87 -3.50 8.76
N GLN A 66 17.90 -2.97 9.41
CA GLN A 66 18.49 -1.66 9.09
C GLN A 66 19.18 -1.67 7.72
N LYS A 67 19.94 -2.74 7.41
CA LYS A 67 20.51 -2.95 6.08
C LYS A 67 19.40 -2.96 5.02
N TRP A 68 18.33 -3.72 5.26
CA TRP A 68 17.17 -3.81 4.38
C TRP A 68 16.51 -2.44 4.15
N LEU A 69 16.27 -1.67 5.22
CA LEU A 69 15.72 -0.31 5.14
C LEU A 69 16.55 0.59 4.24
N LYS A 70 17.88 0.56 4.41
CA LYS A 70 18.80 1.38 3.62
C LYS A 70 18.68 1.10 2.11
N PHE A 71 18.65 -0.18 1.72
CA PHE A 71 18.61 -0.56 0.31
C PHE A 71 17.21 -0.44 -0.29
N ASN A 72 16.18 -0.85 0.45
CA ASN A 72 14.80 -0.87 -0.06
C ASN A 72 14.08 0.49 0.03
N SER A 73 14.68 1.49 0.64
CA SER A 73 14.17 2.87 0.64
C SER A 73 14.51 3.63 -0.66
N SER A 74 15.51 3.18 -1.42
CA SER A 74 15.90 3.83 -2.67
C SER A 74 14.75 3.80 -3.69
N GLY A 75 14.44 4.96 -4.29
CA GLY A 75 13.37 5.10 -5.27
C GLY A 75 11.94 5.01 -4.73
N LYS A 76 11.76 4.87 -3.41
CA LYS A 76 10.43 4.88 -2.78
C LYS A 76 10.00 6.31 -2.43
N SER A 77 8.68 6.51 -2.30
CA SER A 77 8.15 7.78 -1.83
C SER A 77 8.48 7.99 -0.34
N ASP A 78 8.66 9.25 0.07
CA ASP A 78 8.90 9.61 1.48
C ASP A 78 7.83 9.04 2.43
N ALA A 79 6.57 8.96 2.00
CA ALA A 79 5.49 8.37 2.78
C ALA A 79 5.71 6.86 3.00
N THR A 80 6.17 6.15 1.97
CA THR A 80 6.51 4.72 2.04
C THR A 80 7.71 4.50 2.96
N ILE A 81 8.73 5.36 2.85
CA ILE A 81 9.93 5.30 3.71
C ILE A 81 9.54 5.53 5.18
N LYS A 82 8.67 6.50 5.46
CA LYS A 82 8.14 6.73 6.80
C LYS A 82 7.39 5.52 7.34
N GLU A 83 6.53 4.91 6.53
CA GLU A 83 5.81 3.70 6.92
C GLU A 83 6.77 2.54 7.22
N TYR A 84 7.77 2.31 6.36
CA TYR A 84 8.81 1.31 6.59
C TYR A 84 9.52 1.54 7.92
N ASN A 85 10.04 2.75 8.14
CA ASN A 85 10.72 3.10 9.37
C ASN A 85 9.83 2.92 10.60
N TYR A 86 8.56 3.34 10.52
CA TYR A 86 7.63 3.21 11.62
C TYR A 86 7.35 1.75 11.98
N ILE A 87 6.99 0.92 11.01
CA ILE A 87 6.64 -0.49 11.26
C ILE A 87 7.87 -1.30 11.67
N ILE A 88 8.97 -1.13 10.94
CA ILE A 88 10.16 -1.95 11.16
C ILE A 88 10.85 -1.57 12.48
N ASN A 89 11.10 -0.29 12.73
CA ASN A 89 11.80 0.12 13.96
C ASN A 89 10.93 -0.03 15.20
N LYS A 90 9.67 0.44 15.15
CA LYS A 90 8.82 0.48 16.34
C LYS A 90 8.26 -0.89 16.73
N TYR A 91 8.05 -1.78 15.75
CA TYR A 91 7.42 -3.08 16.03
C TYR A 91 8.34 -4.26 15.77
N LEU A 92 8.88 -4.40 14.56
CA LEU A 92 9.65 -5.61 14.22
C LEU A 92 11.00 -5.65 14.95
N ILE A 93 11.74 -4.55 15.00
CA ILE A 93 13.04 -4.50 15.71
C ILE A 93 12.84 -4.56 17.22
N ASN A 94 11.81 -3.92 17.78
CA ASN A 94 11.54 -4.04 19.21
C ASN A 94 11.21 -5.48 19.63
N TYR A 95 10.54 -6.23 18.76
CA TYR A 95 10.15 -7.61 19.08
C TYR A 95 11.25 -8.63 18.75
N PHE A 96 11.91 -8.49 17.61
CA PHE A 96 12.85 -9.49 17.07
C PHE A 96 14.31 -9.03 17.08
N GLY A 97 14.61 -7.78 17.43
CA GLY A 97 15.92 -7.18 17.19
C GLY A 97 17.10 -7.93 17.82
N ASN A 98 16.89 -8.56 18.96
CA ASN A 98 17.91 -9.33 19.66
C ASN A 98 18.01 -10.80 19.21
N PHE A 99 17.13 -11.26 18.35
CA PHE A 99 17.25 -12.58 17.74
C PHE A 99 18.25 -12.53 16.59
N THR A 100 19.05 -13.58 16.42
CA THR A 100 19.69 -13.81 15.12
C THR A 100 18.61 -14.24 14.12
N ILE A 101 18.71 -13.77 12.87
CA ILE A 101 17.63 -13.92 11.88
C ILE A 101 17.30 -15.39 11.59
N ASP A 102 18.31 -16.29 11.69
CA ASP A 102 18.20 -17.75 11.54
C ASP A 102 17.44 -18.42 12.68
N LYS A 103 17.32 -17.76 13.84
CA LYS A 103 16.61 -18.27 15.03
C LYS A 103 15.16 -17.82 15.11
N ILE A 104 14.73 -16.92 14.25
CA ILE A 104 13.33 -16.50 14.19
C ILE A 104 12.49 -17.62 13.59
N LYS A 105 11.60 -18.18 14.42
CA LYS A 105 10.70 -19.26 14.02
C LYS A 105 9.30 -18.75 13.74
N ARG A 106 8.49 -19.60 13.08
CA ARG A 106 7.08 -19.32 12.80
C ARG A 106 6.29 -18.98 14.07
N GLU A 107 6.51 -19.71 15.16
CA GLU A 107 5.84 -19.50 16.45
C GLU A 107 6.03 -18.08 16.99
N HIS A 108 7.23 -17.50 16.86
CA HIS A 108 7.51 -16.14 17.31
C HIS A 108 6.70 -15.11 16.51
N ILE A 109 6.55 -15.32 15.20
CA ILE A 109 5.80 -14.42 14.33
C ILE A 109 4.30 -14.55 14.59
N GLN A 110 3.80 -15.77 14.83
CA GLN A 110 2.41 -16.00 15.20
C GLN A 110 2.08 -15.32 16.54
N LEU A 111 2.98 -15.38 17.52
CA LEU A 111 2.79 -14.72 18.81
C LEU A 111 2.70 -13.20 18.65
N LEU A 112 3.57 -12.57 17.85
CA LEU A 112 3.45 -11.14 17.51
C LEU A 112 2.09 -10.84 16.88
N GLN A 113 1.66 -11.66 15.92
CA GLN A 113 0.37 -11.48 15.24
C GLN A 113 -0.79 -11.57 16.25
N THR A 114 -0.79 -12.58 17.11
CA THR A 114 -1.85 -12.78 18.13
C THR A 114 -1.92 -11.59 19.08
N ASN A 115 -0.79 -11.15 19.64
CA ASN A 115 -0.74 -9.99 20.54
C ASN A 115 -1.29 -8.71 19.88
N LEU A 116 -0.98 -8.49 18.60
CA LEU A 116 -1.51 -7.33 17.87
C LEU A 116 -3.02 -7.45 17.59
N LEU A 117 -3.52 -8.67 17.33
CA LEU A 117 -4.95 -8.91 17.12
C LEU A 117 -5.76 -8.79 18.41
N GLU A 118 -5.26 -9.28 19.53
CA GLU A 118 -5.86 -9.10 20.85
C GLU A 118 -5.97 -7.61 21.22
N GLY A 119 -4.97 -6.80 20.83
CA GLY A 119 -5.01 -5.34 20.92
C GLY A 119 -5.91 -4.65 19.88
N ASN A 120 -6.67 -5.38 19.07
CA ASN A 120 -7.50 -4.87 17.97
C ASN A 120 -6.73 -4.05 16.91
N HIS A 121 -5.44 -4.35 16.72
CA HIS A 121 -4.55 -3.68 15.76
C HIS A 121 -4.43 -4.47 14.44
N ILE A 122 -5.56 -4.76 13.78
CA ILE A 122 -5.64 -5.63 12.59
C ILE A 122 -4.76 -5.12 11.44
N GLU A 123 -4.83 -3.81 11.11
CA GLU A 123 -4.02 -3.22 10.04
C GLU A 123 -2.52 -3.28 10.34
N LEU A 124 -2.16 -3.07 11.60
CA LEU A 124 -0.77 -3.15 12.03
C LEU A 124 -0.24 -4.58 11.96
N ALA A 125 -1.02 -5.57 12.43
CA ALA A 125 -0.68 -6.97 12.31
C ALA A 125 -0.48 -7.38 10.84
N HIS A 126 -1.40 -6.96 9.94
CA HIS A 126 -1.27 -7.19 8.49
C HIS A 126 0.04 -6.61 7.94
N LYS A 127 0.38 -5.37 8.27
CA LYS A 127 1.61 -4.71 7.81
C LYS A 127 2.88 -5.37 8.38
N CYS A 128 2.88 -5.71 9.67
CA CYS A 128 4.01 -6.38 10.32
C CYS A 128 4.32 -7.72 9.64
N ILE A 129 3.31 -8.56 9.40
CA ILE A 129 3.49 -9.86 8.73
C ILE A 129 3.98 -9.67 7.29
N ARG A 130 3.42 -8.72 6.55
CA ARG A 130 3.81 -8.42 5.18
C ARG A 130 5.29 -7.98 5.09
N TYR A 131 5.71 -7.04 5.94
CA TYR A 131 7.10 -6.58 5.90
C TYR A 131 8.08 -7.63 6.44
N MET A 132 7.71 -8.37 7.49
CA MET A 132 8.53 -9.48 7.98
C MET A 132 8.74 -10.53 6.88
N ARG A 133 7.68 -10.88 6.14
CA ARG A 133 7.77 -11.80 5.00
C ARG A 133 8.72 -11.29 3.92
N THR A 134 8.66 -10.00 3.59
CA THR A 134 9.53 -9.40 2.57
C THR A 134 10.98 -9.38 3.02
N ILE A 135 11.25 -8.97 4.26
CA ILE A 135 12.60 -8.97 4.84
C ILE A 135 13.20 -10.39 4.85
N CYS A 136 12.40 -11.39 5.27
CA CYS A 136 12.86 -12.78 5.29
C CYS A 136 13.06 -13.37 3.89
N ASN A 137 12.29 -12.96 2.88
CA ASN A 137 12.54 -13.39 1.50
C ASN A 137 13.88 -12.86 0.97
N GLU A 138 14.23 -11.61 1.29
CA GLU A 138 15.54 -11.07 0.93
C GLU A 138 16.67 -11.69 1.77
N ALA A 139 16.41 -12.03 3.02
CA ALA A 139 17.37 -12.75 3.83
C ALA A 139 17.68 -14.18 3.31
N ILE A 140 16.73 -14.80 2.59
CA ILE A 140 16.99 -16.04 1.85
C ILE A 140 17.88 -15.76 0.63
N ALA A 141 17.57 -14.70 -0.13
CA ALA A 141 18.37 -14.32 -1.30
C ALA A 141 19.80 -13.90 -0.93
N ASP A 142 19.97 -13.34 0.27
CA ASP A 142 21.27 -12.96 0.85
C ASP A 142 21.94 -14.14 1.61
N ASP A 143 21.42 -15.36 1.55
CA ASP A 143 21.94 -16.57 2.19
C ASP A 143 22.07 -16.51 3.74
N TYR A 144 21.28 -15.67 4.41
CA TYR A 144 21.25 -15.64 5.90
C TYR A 144 20.30 -16.68 6.49
N ILE A 145 19.22 -17.01 5.80
CA ILE A 145 18.26 -18.04 6.21
C ILE A 145 17.88 -18.94 5.03
N ILE A 146 17.53 -20.17 5.35
CA ILE A 146 17.19 -21.18 4.33
C ILE A 146 15.72 -21.16 3.97
N LYS A 147 14.86 -20.81 4.93
CA LYS A 147 13.40 -20.86 4.80
C LYS A 147 12.76 -19.64 5.43
N ASN A 148 11.76 -19.10 4.78
CA ASN A 148 11.01 -17.96 5.33
C ASN A 148 10.11 -18.42 6.48
N PRO A 149 10.33 -17.94 7.71
CA PRO A 149 9.50 -18.30 8.86
C PRO A 149 8.05 -17.78 8.74
N CYS A 150 7.77 -16.83 7.83
CA CYS A 150 6.41 -16.36 7.53
C CYS A 150 5.66 -17.27 6.54
N LEU A 151 6.27 -18.39 6.09
CA LEU A 151 5.60 -19.30 5.19
C LEU A 151 4.34 -19.87 5.86
N ASN A 152 3.21 -19.85 5.12
CA ASN A 152 1.89 -20.32 5.61
C ASN A 152 1.32 -19.52 6.81
N ILE A 153 1.88 -18.38 7.17
CA ILE A 153 1.20 -17.44 8.07
C ILE A 153 0.23 -16.61 7.22
N LYS A 154 -1.05 -16.72 7.53
CA LYS A 154 -2.09 -15.91 6.87
C LYS A 154 -2.05 -14.49 7.41
N GLU A 155 -1.98 -13.52 6.50
CA GLU A 155 -2.17 -12.12 6.87
C GLU A 155 -3.61 -11.91 7.34
N PRO A 156 -3.83 -11.14 8.42
CA PRO A 156 -5.18 -10.80 8.85
C PRO A 156 -5.95 -10.14 7.72
N LYS A 157 -7.18 -10.57 7.49
CA LYS A 157 -8.04 -9.95 6.48
C LYS A 157 -8.40 -8.54 6.94
N LEU A 158 -8.10 -7.56 6.11
CA LEU A 158 -8.58 -6.21 6.31
C LEU A 158 -10.07 -6.16 5.92
N VAL A 159 -10.91 -5.79 6.87
CA VAL A 159 -12.31 -5.48 6.55
C VAL A 159 -12.29 -4.13 5.86
N HIS A 160 -12.46 -4.11 4.56
CA HIS A 160 -12.67 -2.87 3.82
C HIS A 160 -14.06 -2.35 4.19
N LYS A 161 -14.11 -1.31 5.04
CA LYS A 161 -15.35 -0.55 5.19
C LYS A 161 -15.77 -0.02 3.82
N GLU A 162 -17.04 -0.08 3.53
CA GLU A 162 -17.58 0.59 2.34
C GLU A 162 -17.13 2.03 2.34
N LYS A 163 -16.68 2.48 1.17
CA LYS A 163 -16.21 3.87 1.06
C LYS A 163 -17.44 4.75 1.05
N GLU A 164 -17.71 5.37 2.17
CA GLU A 164 -18.78 6.34 2.32
C GLU A 164 -18.64 7.42 1.25
N ILE A 165 -19.75 7.78 0.65
CA ILE A 165 -19.90 8.92 -0.26
C ILE A 165 -20.79 9.95 0.42
N LEU A 166 -20.78 11.20 -0.06
CA LEU A 166 -21.76 12.19 0.40
C LEU A 166 -23.16 11.75 -0.02
N THR A 167 -24.12 11.90 0.88
CA THR A 167 -25.54 11.82 0.52
C THR A 167 -25.91 13.03 -0.33
N LYS A 168 -27.09 12.99 -0.96
CA LYS A 168 -27.58 14.11 -1.77
C LYS A 168 -27.77 15.37 -0.93
N GLU A 169 -28.31 15.23 0.27
CA GLU A 169 -28.53 16.30 1.23
C GLU A 169 -27.21 16.93 1.69
N GLN A 170 -26.19 16.10 1.98
CA GLN A 170 -24.85 16.56 2.34
C GLN A 170 -24.16 17.31 1.20
N ASP A 171 -24.35 16.86 -0.05
CA ASP A 171 -23.81 17.52 -1.23
C ASP A 171 -24.48 18.89 -1.46
N GLU A 172 -25.81 19.00 -1.27
CA GLU A 172 -26.56 20.24 -1.33
C GLU A 172 -26.13 21.23 -0.23
N LEU A 173 -25.92 20.75 1.00
CA LEU A 173 -25.38 21.58 2.09
C LEU A 173 -23.99 22.13 1.78
N LEU A 174 -23.09 21.30 1.22
CA LEU A 174 -21.77 21.76 0.79
C LEU A 174 -21.85 22.81 -0.31
N LEU A 175 -22.77 22.64 -1.26
CA LEU A 175 -22.99 23.60 -2.34
C LEU A 175 -23.53 24.94 -1.81
N ALA A 176 -24.45 24.91 -0.89
CA ALA A 176 -25.10 26.13 -0.31
C ALA A 176 -24.20 26.87 0.68
N SER A 177 -23.14 26.20 1.18
CA SER A 177 -22.28 26.74 2.24
C SER A 177 -21.58 28.04 1.83
N GLN A 178 -21.66 29.04 2.69
CA GLN A 178 -20.92 30.31 2.58
C GLN A 178 -19.62 30.31 3.40
N HIS A 179 -19.24 29.16 3.96
CA HIS A 179 -18.03 29.04 4.72
C HIS A 179 -16.80 29.36 3.85
N LYS A 180 -15.85 30.11 4.38
CA LYS A 180 -14.65 30.59 3.63
C LYS A 180 -13.84 29.51 2.93
N TYR A 181 -13.92 28.27 3.40
CA TYR A 181 -13.23 27.13 2.78
C TYR A 181 -14.12 26.31 1.85
N ALA A 182 -15.40 26.64 1.72
CA ALA A 182 -16.33 25.90 0.86
C ALA A 182 -15.86 25.82 -0.62
N PRO A 183 -15.30 26.89 -1.23
CA PRO A 183 -14.79 26.81 -2.61
C PRO A 183 -13.73 25.73 -2.80
N PHE A 184 -12.79 25.56 -1.85
CA PHE A 184 -11.78 24.52 -1.93
C PHE A 184 -12.40 23.12 -1.97
N PHE A 185 -13.39 22.84 -1.10
CA PHE A 185 -14.01 21.53 -1.01
C PHE A 185 -15.02 21.28 -2.13
N ARG A 186 -15.74 22.29 -2.61
CA ARG A 186 -16.59 22.20 -3.80
C ARG A 186 -15.78 21.87 -5.06
N ILE A 187 -14.67 22.59 -5.27
CA ILE A 187 -13.76 22.30 -6.40
C ILE A 187 -13.21 20.88 -6.27
N LEU A 188 -12.79 20.44 -5.08
CA LEU A 188 -12.31 19.08 -4.85
C LEU A 188 -13.39 18.02 -5.14
N ARG A 189 -14.64 18.27 -4.71
CA ARG A 189 -15.81 17.41 -4.90
C ARG A 189 -16.17 17.24 -6.37
N TYR A 190 -16.17 18.30 -7.15
CA TYR A 190 -16.63 18.31 -8.53
C TYR A 190 -15.54 18.20 -9.60
N THR A 191 -14.30 17.98 -9.17
CA THR A 191 -13.15 17.69 -10.05
C THR A 191 -12.54 16.32 -9.79
N GLY A 192 -12.83 15.72 -8.64
CA GLY A 192 -12.26 14.45 -8.23
C GLY A 192 -10.73 14.46 -8.09
N MET A 193 -10.09 15.61 -8.01
CA MET A 193 -8.67 15.73 -7.77
C MET A 193 -8.27 15.06 -6.44
N ARG A 194 -7.01 14.61 -6.35
CA ARG A 194 -6.45 14.24 -5.05
C ARG A 194 -6.15 15.49 -4.24
N ARG A 195 -6.21 15.38 -2.92
CA ARG A 195 -5.83 16.46 -2.00
C ARG A 195 -4.46 17.06 -2.34
N GLU A 196 -3.50 16.20 -2.68
CA GLU A 196 -2.15 16.59 -3.06
C GLU A 196 -2.10 17.33 -4.40
N GLU A 197 -3.03 17.07 -5.30
CA GLU A 197 -3.13 17.69 -6.63
C GLU A 197 -3.73 19.09 -6.55
N ILE A 198 -4.87 19.26 -5.86
CA ILE A 198 -5.50 20.59 -5.71
C ILE A 198 -4.57 21.56 -4.92
N THR A 199 -3.80 21.06 -3.95
CA THR A 199 -2.84 21.86 -3.20
C THR A 199 -1.68 22.35 -4.06
N ALA A 200 -1.31 21.60 -5.10
CA ALA A 200 -0.24 21.96 -6.04
C ALA A 200 -0.72 22.85 -7.20
N LEU A 201 -2.03 23.06 -7.33
CA LEU A 201 -2.62 23.76 -8.48
C LEU A 201 -2.19 25.22 -8.51
N THR A 202 -1.75 25.68 -9.68
CA THR A 202 -1.35 27.07 -9.92
C THR A 202 -2.37 27.78 -10.78
N VAL A 203 -2.33 29.10 -10.78
CA VAL A 203 -3.17 29.94 -11.64
C VAL A 203 -3.02 29.54 -13.12
N ASP A 204 -1.79 29.22 -13.56
CA ASP A 204 -1.51 28.84 -14.95
C ASP A 204 -2.11 27.51 -15.37
N ASP A 205 -2.45 26.64 -14.41
CA ASP A 205 -3.05 25.33 -14.70
C ASP A 205 -4.54 25.46 -15.06
N VAL A 206 -5.19 26.60 -14.77
CA VAL A 206 -6.60 26.86 -15.04
C VAL A 206 -6.77 27.61 -16.34
N LYS A 207 -7.47 27.00 -17.29
CA LYS A 207 -7.71 27.58 -18.63
C LYS A 207 -9.21 27.91 -18.77
N ILE A 208 -9.58 29.12 -18.34
CA ILE A 208 -10.99 29.57 -18.30
C ILE A 208 -11.62 29.55 -19.70
N LYS A 209 -10.90 30.02 -20.74
CA LYS A 209 -11.41 30.01 -22.12
C LYS A 209 -11.84 28.62 -22.60
N ASN A 210 -11.08 27.58 -22.17
CA ASN A 210 -11.34 26.20 -22.57
C ASN A 210 -12.19 25.45 -21.54
N LYS A 211 -12.56 26.08 -20.42
CA LYS A 211 -13.20 25.45 -19.25
C LYS A 211 -12.47 24.19 -18.81
N THR A 212 -11.14 24.25 -18.63
CA THR A 212 -10.35 23.09 -18.25
C THR A 212 -9.29 23.41 -17.18
N ILE A 213 -8.90 22.38 -16.42
CA ILE A 213 -7.81 22.40 -15.45
C ILE A 213 -6.80 21.33 -15.82
N SER A 214 -5.52 21.73 -15.91
CA SER A 214 -4.41 20.79 -16.14
C SER A 214 -3.83 20.29 -14.83
N ILE A 215 -3.78 18.97 -14.64
CA ILE A 215 -3.22 18.32 -13.44
C ILE A 215 -1.92 17.64 -13.86
N ASN A 216 -0.78 18.28 -13.56
CA ASN A 216 0.56 17.84 -13.95
C ASN A 216 1.51 17.70 -12.76
N LYS A 217 1.13 18.14 -11.57
CA LYS A 217 1.93 18.14 -10.35
C LYS A 217 1.09 17.82 -9.12
N ALA A 218 1.75 17.47 -8.04
CA ALA A 218 1.16 17.20 -6.75
C ALA A 218 2.10 17.67 -5.63
N VAL A 219 1.60 17.74 -4.40
CA VAL A 219 2.40 18.04 -3.22
C VAL A 219 2.75 16.74 -2.47
N SER A 220 3.96 16.64 -1.95
CA SER A 220 4.33 15.67 -0.94
C SER A 220 4.16 16.27 0.45
N PHE A 221 3.42 15.60 1.32
CA PHE A 221 3.27 15.94 2.74
C PHE A 221 4.16 15.09 3.65
N ALA A 222 5.23 14.53 3.12
CA ALA A 222 6.12 13.67 3.92
C ALA A 222 6.88 14.44 5.00
N THR A 223 7.07 15.73 4.83
CA THR A 223 7.63 16.65 5.82
C THR A 223 6.56 17.69 6.21
N ASN A 224 6.78 18.41 7.31
CA ASN A 224 5.90 19.53 7.71
C ASN A 224 5.83 20.66 6.68
N GLN A 225 6.80 20.73 5.77
CA GLN A 225 6.78 21.64 4.65
C GLN A 225 6.34 20.90 3.38
N PRO A 226 5.28 21.35 2.70
CA PRO A 226 4.83 20.76 1.46
C PRO A 226 5.90 20.97 0.36
N LYS A 227 6.21 19.90 -0.39
CA LYS A 227 7.15 19.94 -1.51
C LYS A 227 6.44 19.52 -2.79
N LEU A 228 6.67 20.25 -3.88
CA LEU A 228 6.17 19.85 -5.20
C LEU A 228 6.82 18.54 -5.64
N LYS A 229 6.04 17.69 -6.24
CA LYS A 229 6.46 16.45 -6.91
C LYS A 229 5.62 16.22 -8.15
N GLU A 230 6.09 15.35 -9.02
CA GLU A 230 5.26 14.82 -10.11
C GLU A 230 4.04 14.08 -9.57
N THR A 231 2.98 14.00 -10.37
CA THR A 231 1.80 13.19 -10.02
C THR A 231 2.21 11.72 -9.81
N LYS A 232 1.49 11.01 -8.96
CA LYS A 232 1.80 9.60 -8.60
C LYS A 232 1.99 8.69 -9.82
N ASN A 233 1.31 8.96 -10.91
CA ASN A 233 1.35 8.16 -12.14
C ASN A 233 2.23 8.79 -13.23
N LYS A 234 2.90 9.92 -12.96
CA LYS A 234 3.73 10.68 -13.92
C LYS A 234 3.03 11.03 -15.24
N LYS A 235 1.68 10.93 -15.30
CA LYS A 235 0.89 11.25 -16.47
C LYS A 235 0.07 12.50 -16.17
N PRO A 236 0.28 13.61 -16.89
CA PRO A 236 -0.60 14.77 -16.82
C PRO A 236 -1.98 14.40 -17.36
N ARG A 237 -3.01 15.06 -16.84
CA ARG A 237 -4.38 14.96 -17.34
C ARG A 237 -5.07 16.30 -17.31
N THR A 238 -6.05 16.45 -18.16
CA THR A 238 -6.93 17.63 -18.21
C THR A 238 -8.32 17.21 -17.77
N ILE A 239 -8.93 17.99 -16.89
CA ILE A 239 -10.30 17.80 -16.41
C ILE A 239 -11.17 18.99 -16.78
N PRO A 240 -12.47 18.80 -17.06
CA PRO A 240 -13.39 19.89 -17.35
C PRO A 240 -13.71 20.68 -16.07
N ILE A 241 -13.98 21.98 -16.24
CA ILE A 241 -14.59 22.83 -15.23
C ILE A 241 -16.11 22.75 -15.42
N LEU A 242 -16.78 22.13 -14.46
CA LEU A 242 -18.24 22.04 -14.47
C LEU A 242 -18.87 23.41 -14.11
N ASP A 243 -20.03 23.72 -14.67
CA ASP A 243 -20.70 25.01 -14.45
C ASP A 243 -21.00 25.25 -12.97
N ILE A 244 -21.28 24.17 -12.20
CA ILE A 244 -21.58 24.23 -10.76
C ILE A 244 -20.43 24.82 -9.90
N ILE A 245 -19.19 24.73 -10.36
CA ILE A 245 -17.98 25.24 -9.65
C ILE A 245 -17.32 26.40 -10.41
N TYR A 246 -17.91 26.83 -11.52
CA TYR A 246 -17.28 27.85 -12.37
C TYR A 246 -17.04 29.17 -11.63
N ASN A 247 -18.05 29.64 -10.89
CA ASN A 247 -17.95 30.87 -10.11
C ASN A 247 -16.93 30.75 -8.96
N ASP A 248 -16.85 29.58 -8.28
CA ASP A 248 -15.85 29.35 -7.26
C ASP A 248 -14.43 29.49 -7.82
N ILE A 249 -14.20 28.95 -9.03
CA ILE A 249 -12.89 29.05 -9.70
C ILE A 249 -12.58 30.49 -10.10
N ILE A 250 -13.53 31.23 -10.66
CA ILE A 250 -13.35 32.65 -11.05
C ILE A 250 -13.02 33.49 -9.82
N ASN A 251 -13.79 33.36 -8.76
CA ASN A 251 -13.57 34.09 -7.49
C ASN A 251 -12.19 33.77 -6.91
N THR A 252 -11.82 32.48 -6.86
CA THR A 252 -10.51 32.04 -6.36
C THR A 252 -9.37 32.63 -7.23
N LEU A 253 -9.51 32.67 -8.55
CA LEU A 253 -8.52 33.27 -9.45
C LEU A 253 -8.38 34.79 -9.23
N ASN A 254 -9.48 35.48 -8.97
CA ASN A 254 -9.45 36.93 -8.68
C ASN A 254 -8.73 37.19 -7.34
N GLU A 255 -9.03 36.39 -6.30
CA GLU A 255 -8.29 36.48 -5.03
C GLU A 255 -6.78 36.21 -5.23
N CYS A 256 -6.41 35.25 -6.09
CA CYS A 256 -5.02 34.97 -6.41
C CYS A 256 -4.33 36.16 -7.06
N LYS A 257 -5.00 36.89 -7.96
CA LYS A 257 -4.47 38.11 -8.60
C LYS A 257 -4.23 39.20 -7.57
N GLU A 258 -5.19 39.44 -6.69
CA GLU A 258 -5.10 40.45 -5.62
C GLU A 258 -3.93 40.14 -4.68
N LYS A 259 -3.81 38.88 -4.24
CA LYS A 259 -2.74 38.40 -3.35
C LYS A 259 -1.39 38.17 -4.05
N LYS A 260 -1.32 38.33 -5.37
CA LYS A 260 -0.17 37.98 -6.22
C LYS A 260 0.32 36.55 -5.96
N SER A 261 -0.63 35.63 -5.74
CA SER A 261 -0.33 34.24 -5.43
C SER A 261 -0.09 33.41 -6.70
N LYS A 262 0.94 32.58 -6.68
CA LYS A 262 1.20 31.59 -7.73
C LYS A 262 0.25 30.38 -7.63
N TYR A 263 -0.06 29.98 -6.39
CA TYR A 263 -0.89 28.80 -6.12
C TYR A 263 -2.34 29.21 -5.97
N LEU A 264 -3.25 28.35 -6.44
CA LEU A 264 -4.69 28.61 -6.38
C LEU A 264 -5.21 28.65 -4.94
N PHE A 265 -4.65 27.80 -4.08
CA PHE A 265 -4.97 27.76 -2.66
C PHE A 265 -3.70 27.87 -1.80
N THR A 266 -3.70 28.84 -0.92
CA THR A 266 -2.54 29.15 -0.08
C THR A 266 -2.94 29.33 1.38
N LYS A 267 -1.96 29.29 2.24
CA LYS A 267 -2.13 29.73 3.64
C LYS A 267 -2.45 31.23 3.66
N GLN A 268 -3.41 31.61 4.50
CA GLN A 268 -3.79 33.02 4.65
C GLN A 268 -2.66 33.89 5.22
N THR A 269 -1.71 33.31 5.92
CA THR A 269 -0.64 34.03 6.65
C THR A 269 0.54 34.41 5.79
N ASP A 270 0.93 33.61 4.79
CA ASP A 270 2.20 33.78 4.09
C ASP A 270 2.16 33.45 2.57
N ASN A 271 0.97 33.24 2.01
CA ASN A 271 0.75 32.88 0.62
C ASN A 271 1.51 31.61 0.15
N LYS A 272 1.99 30.78 1.08
CA LYS A 272 2.63 29.50 0.76
C LYS A 272 1.61 28.38 0.56
N MET A 273 2.08 27.30 -0.06
CA MET A 273 1.26 26.08 -0.23
C MET A 273 0.67 25.61 1.11
N LEU A 274 -0.56 25.10 1.06
CA LEU A 274 -1.22 24.51 2.22
C LEU A 274 -0.42 23.30 2.75
N SER A 275 -0.20 23.24 4.04
CA SER A 275 0.34 22.06 4.71
C SER A 275 -0.76 21.02 4.95
N GLN A 276 -0.37 19.79 5.27
CA GLN A 276 -1.33 18.74 5.65
C GLN A 276 -2.18 19.16 6.85
N GLU A 277 -1.57 19.81 7.83
CA GLU A 277 -2.25 20.31 9.02
C GLU A 277 -3.23 21.44 8.69
N ALA A 278 -2.85 22.37 7.80
CA ALA A 278 -3.76 23.42 7.34
C ALA A 278 -5.02 22.84 6.70
N ILE A 279 -4.87 21.83 5.81
CA ILE A 279 -6.01 21.17 5.19
C ILE A 279 -6.86 20.44 6.22
N ARG A 280 -6.25 19.80 7.24
CA ARG A 280 -6.98 19.17 8.33
C ARG A 280 -7.83 20.19 9.08
N CYS A 281 -7.23 21.31 9.52
CA CYS A 281 -7.96 22.38 10.17
C CYS A 281 -9.08 22.98 9.30
N MET A 282 -8.85 23.16 8.00
CA MET A 282 -9.88 23.58 7.05
C MET A 282 -11.03 22.57 6.99
N THR A 283 -10.71 21.28 6.94
CA THR A 283 -11.71 20.21 6.91
C THR A 283 -12.52 20.17 8.20
N ASP A 284 -11.86 20.22 9.35
CA ASP A 284 -12.52 20.21 10.65
C ASP A 284 -13.45 21.44 10.80
N SER A 285 -12.98 22.63 10.36
CA SER A 285 -13.73 23.87 10.42
C SER A 285 -15.02 23.81 9.61
N ILE A 286 -14.95 23.37 8.34
CA ILE A 286 -16.16 23.29 7.49
C ILE A 286 -17.08 22.14 7.90
N CYS A 287 -16.55 21.02 8.37
CA CYS A 287 -17.36 19.93 8.90
C CYS A 287 -18.18 20.34 10.11
N ASN A 288 -17.61 21.17 11.00
CA ASN A 288 -18.31 21.71 12.14
C ASN A 288 -19.43 22.69 11.73
N ASP A 289 -19.18 23.52 10.70
CA ASP A 289 -20.17 24.46 10.14
C ASP A 289 -21.34 23.71 9.47
N LEU A 290 -21.04 22.64 8.73
CA LEU A 290 -22.03 21.84 8.01
C LEU A 290 -22.80 20.85 8.91
N GLY A 291 -22.32 20.56 10.12
CA GLY A 291 -22.92 19.59 11.04
C GLY A 291 -22.68 18.11 10.68
N PHE A 292 -21.82 17.80 9.69
CA PHE A 292 -21.45 16.44 9.34
C PHE A 292 -19.96 16.33 8.98
N LYS A 293 -19.39 15.13 9.13
CA LYS A 293 -17.98 14.86 8.86
C LYS A 293 -17.80 14.30 7.46
N PHE A 294 -16.76 14.77 6.78
CA PHE A 294 -16.26 14.17 5.55
C PHE A 294 -14.73 14.26 5.46
N THR A 295 -14.16 13.56 4.50
CA THR A 295 -12.73 13.62 4.18
C THR A 295 -12.52 14.04 2.73
N PRO A 296 -11.39 14.67 2.38
CA PRO A 296 -11.04 14.96 0.99
C PRO A 296 -11.11 13.73 0.06
N HIS A 297 -10.79 12.55 0.60
CA HIS A 297 -10.85 11.32 -0.17
C HIS A 297 -12.29 10.85 -0.45
N GLN A 298 -13.19 11.07 0.51
CA GLN A 298 -14.63 10.79 0.37
C GLN A 298 -15.26 11.68 -0.72
N LEU A 299 -14.90 12.97 -0.80
CA LEU A 299 -15.35 13.87 -1.87
C LEU A 299 -14.94 13.34 -3.25
N ARG A 300 -13.70 12.84 -3.37
CA ARG A 300 -13.24 12.20 -4.60
C ARG A 300 -13.99 10.90 -4.93
N HIS A 301 -14.37 10.10 -3.93
CA HIS A 301 -15.25 8.93 -4.15
C HIS A 301 -16.61 9.34 -4.64
N SER A 302 -17.20 10.38 -4.04
CA SER A 302 -18.49 10.95 -4.48
C SER A 302 -18.43 11.45 -5.95
N TYR A 303 -17.29 12.01 -6.38
CA TYR A 303 -17.08 12.37 -7.78
C TYR A 303 -17.07 11.14 -8.69
N CYS A 304 -16.38 10.07 -8.32
CA CYS A 304 -16.35 8.84 -9.11
C CYS A 304 -17.75 8.20 -9.23
N THR A 305 -18.54 8.22 -8.16
CA THR A 305 -19.93 7.77 -8.15
C THR A 305 -20.81 8.67 -9.05
N MET A 306 -20.58 9.99 -9.04
CA MET A 306 -21.26 10.92 -9.96
C MET A 306 -20.95 10.59 -11.42
N LEU A 307 -19.71 10.29 -11.78
CA LEU A 307 -19.33 9.86 -13.14
C LEU A 307 -20.09 8.59 -13.56
N TYR A 308 -20.24 7.63 -12.65
CA TYR A 308 -21.02 6.42 -12.90
C TYR A 308 -22.49 6.74 -13.24
N TYR A 309 -23.16 7.53 -12.38
CA TYR A 309 -24.57 7.91 -12.62
C TYR A 309 -24.77 8.79 -13.84
N SER A 310 -23.73 9.51 -14.27
CA SER A 310 -23.71 10.28 -15.51
C SER A 310 -23.46 9.45 -16.78
N GLY A 311 -23.31 8.12 -16.65
CA GLY A 311 -23.07 7.22 -17.78
C GLY A 311 -21.65 7.30 -18.37
N ILE A 312 -20.69 7.90 -17.67
CA ILE A 312 -19.31 8.01 -18.12
C ILE A 312 -18.64 6.61 -18.13
N LYS A 313 -18.05 6.25 -19.27
CA LYS A 313 -17.39 4.94 -19.42
C LYS A 313 -16.20 4.79 -18.47
N ILE A 314 -15.95 3.57 -18.02
CA ILE A 314 -14.86 3.23 -17.04
C ILE A 314 -13.51 3.81 -17.47
N LYS A 315 -13.17 3.74 -18.76
CA LYS A 315 -11.88 4.25 -19.28
C LYS A 315 -11.78 5.78 -19.20
N GLU A 316 -12.86 6.47 -19.47
CA GLU A 316 -12.94 7.94 -19.37
C GLU A 316 -12.89 8.37 -17.90
N ALA A 317 -13.66 7.70 -17.03
CA ALA A 317 -13.61 7.92 -15.60
C ALA A 317 -12.20 7.65 -15.03
N GLN A 318 -11.51 6.59 -15.49
CA GLN A 318 -10.11 6.32 -15.13
C GLN A 318 -9.19 7.49 -15.50
N ASN A 319 -9.35 8.04 -16.69
CA ASN A 319 -8.54 9.17 -17.15
C ASN A 319 -8.83 10.43 -16.32
N LEU A 320 -10.11 10.80 -16.13
CA LEU A 320 -10.51 11.95 -15.32
C LEU A 320 -10.01 11.84 -13.88
N MET A 321 -10.13 10.64 -13.28
CA MET A 321 -9.65 10.37 -11.93
C MET A 321 -8.12 10.26 -11.84
N GLY A 322 -7.41 9.98 -12.93
CA GLY A 322 -5.97 9.75 -12.93
C GLY A 322 -5.61 8.50 -12.13
N HIS A 323 -6.34 7.41 -12.30
CA HIS A 323 -6.02 6.12 -11.70
C HIS A 323 -5.02 5.35 -12.56
N ALA A 324 -4.00 4.74 -11.94
CA ALA A 324 -3.01 3.93 -12.66
C ALA A 324 -3.63 2.67 -13.26
N SER A 325 -4.67 2.14 -12.62
CA SER A 325 -5.39 0.95 -13.04
C SER A 325 -6.89 1.22 -13.13
N ALA A 326 -7.53 0.69 -14.15
CA ALA A 326 -8.99 0.73 -14.29
C ALA A 326 -9.70 -0.06 -13.18
N LYS A 327 -9.00 -1.00 -12.53
CA LYS A 327 -9.56 -1.86 -11.49
C LYS A 327 -10.28 -1.08 -10.38
N MET A 328 -9.69 0.04 -9.91
CA MET A 328 -10.33 0.83 -8.83
C MET A 328 -11.67 1.46 -9.27
N VAL A 329 -11.77 1.89 -10.52
CA VAL A 329 -13.02 2.42 -11.07
C VAL A 329 -14.00 1.29 -11.36
N TYR A 330 -13.49 0.18 -11.91
CA TYR A 330 -14.26 -1.02 -12.17
C TYR A 330 -14.89 -1.60 -10.90
N ASP A 331 -14.10 -1.77 -9.83
CA ASP A 331 -14.59 -2.33 -8.55
C ASP A 331 -15.71 -1.44 -7.97
N LEU A 332 -15.61 -0.10 -8.10
CA LEU A 332 -16.66 0.81 -7.66
C LEU A 332 -17.91 0.70 -8.55
N TYR A 333 -17.74 0.71 -9.88
CA TYR A 333 -18.84 0.62 -10.83
C TYR A 333 -19.58 -0.72 -10.70
N ALA A 334 -18.84 -1.83 -10.59
CA ALA A 334 -19.41 -3.16 -10.37
C ALA A 334 -20.22 -3.24 -9.05
N HIS A 335 -19.72 -2.60 -7.98
CA HIS A 335 -20.46 -2.52 -6.73
C HIS A 335 -21.77 -1.72 -6.86
N LEU A 336 -21.73 -0.59 -7.58
CA LEU A 336 -22.92 0.24 -7.84
C LEU A 336 -23.92 -0.47 -8.77
N ASP A 337 -23.44 -1.22 -9.77
CA ASP A 337 -24.26 -2.07 -10.63
C ASP A 337 -24.97 -3.15 -9.81
N ALA A 338 -24.27 -3.84 -8.92
CA ALA A 338 -24.84 -4.88 -8.06
C ALA A 338 -25.96 -4.36 -7.13
N GLN A 339 -25.92 -3.07 -6.77
CA GLN A 339 -26.98 -2.42 -5.98
C GLN A 339 -28.21 -2.02 -6.82
N LYS A 340 -28.04 -1.90 -8.14
CA LYS A 340 -29.11 -1.40 -9.04
C LYS A 340 -29.90 -2.50 -9.75
N GLU A 341 -29.39 -3.73 -9.84
CA GLU A 341 -29.91 -4.70 -10.80
C GLU A 341 -30.96 -5.66 -10.24
N ASP A 342 -32.17 -5.48 -10.72
CA ASP A 342 -33.07 -6.60 -10.95
C ASP A 342 -32.65 -7.30 -12.26
N VAL A 343 -31.78 -8.29 -12.12
CA VAL A 343 -31.25 -9.12 -13.23
C VAL A 343 -32.40 -9.79 -14.00
N SER A 344 -33.49 -10.14 -13.30
CA SER A 344 -34.67 -10.76 -13.88
C SER A 344 -35.36 -9.85 -14.90
N SER A 345 -35.50 -8.55 -14.59
CA SER A 345 -36.09 -7.58 -15.50
C SER A 345 -35.27 -7.39 -16.77
N LYS A 346 -33.94 -7.38 -16.66
CA LYS A 346 -33.07 -7.25 -17.86
C LYS A 346 -33.13 -8.48 -18.76
N ILE A 347 -33.10 -9.68 -18.19
CA ILE A 347 -33.23 -10.93 -18.96
C ILE A 347 -34.60 -10.98 -19.63
N ASN A 348 -35.66 -10.65 -18.91
CA ASN A 348 -37.01 -10.62 -19.46
C ASN A 348 -37.19 -9.61 -20.58
N ASN A 349 -36.56 -8.44 -20.47
CA ASN A 349 -36.59 -7.42 -21.53
C ASN A 349 -35.84 -7.86 -22.79
N TYR A 350 -34.71 -8.54 -22.64
CA TYR A 350 -33.96 -9.11 -23.75
C TYR A 350 -34.73 -10.23 -24.46
N LEU A 351 -35.42 -11.09 -23.70
CA LEU A 351 -36.21 -12.19 -24.26
C LEU A 351 -37.54 -11.72 -24.94
N LYS A 352 -37.94 -10.46 -24.76
CA LYS A 352 -39.10 -9.84 -25.42
C LYS A 352 -38.76 -9.10 -26.72
N GLN A 353 -37.47 -8.96 -27.04
CA GLN A 353 -36.97 -8.43 -28.32
C GLN A 353 -36.80 -9.55 -29.35
#